data_546dfae692c693461ec9ed1bb1a16b36
#
_entry.id   546dfae692c693461ec9ed1bb1a16b36
#
_cell.length_a   1.000
_cell.length_b   1.000
_cell.length_c   1.000
_cell.angle_alpha   90.00
_cell.angle_beta   90.00
_cell.angle_gamma   90.00
#
_symmetry.space_group_name_H-M   'P 1'
#
loop_
_entity.id
_entity.type
_entity.pdbx_description
1 polymer ?
#
loop_
_entity_poly.entity_id
_entity_poly.type
_entity_poly.pdbx_seq_one_letter_code
_entity_poly.pdbx_strand_id
1 'polypeptide(L)'
;MVKVITYGTYDLLHYGHIRLLERAKALGDYLIVGVTSDTFDRERGKINVQQSLMERVEAVRATGIADEIIIEEYEGQKIDDIKRLDVDIFTVGSDWRGKFDYLNAYCKVVYLDRTQGVSSTEIRSEQQVVRLGLVGESPILNKIERESQYVNGFVAGKVFCLNDQYLSENLQAAEKQAA
;
A
#
# COMPACT_ATOMS: atom_id res chain seq x y z
N MET A 1 -15.54 -26.79 -8.49
CA MET A 1 -14.55 -25.68 -8.59
C MET A 1 -14.78 -24.79 -7.39
N VAL A 2 -13.81 -24.73 -6.48
CA VAL A 2 -13.88 -23.90 -5.27
C VAL A 2 -13.46 -22.47 -5.63
N LYS A 3 -14.37 -21.51 -5.47
CA LYS A 3 -14.13 -20.08 -5.74
C LYS A 3 -13.76 -19.35 -4.48
N VAL A 4 -12.65 -18.64 -4.54
CA VAL A 4 -12.11 -17.82 -3.44
C VAL A 4 -12.19 -16.37 -3.83
N ILE A 5 -12.59 -15.49 -2.91
CA ILE A 5 -12.56 -14.05 -3.11
C ILE A 5 -11.75 -13.34 -2.01
N THR A 6 -10.98 -12.36 -2.40
CA THR A 6 -10.25 -11.47 -1.49
C THR A 6 -10.36 -10.02 -1.94
N TYR A 7 -10.24 -9.07 -1.00
CA TYR A 7 -10.34 -7.65 -1.30
C TYR A 7 -9.17 -6.88 -0.71
N GLY A 8 -8.78 -5.82 -1.40
CA GLY A 8 -7.73 -4.93 -0.93
C GLY A 8 -7.58 -3.69 -1.78
N THR A 9 -6.84 -2.72 -1.26
CA THR A 9 -6.46 -1.52 -2.01
C THR A 9 -5.33 -1.84 -2.99
N TYR A 10 -4.39 -2.69 -2.62
CA TYR A 10 -3.21 -3.10 -3.39
C TYR A 10 -2.34 -1.94 -3.86
N ASP A 11 -2.31 -0.86 -3.08
CA ASP A 11 -1.45 0.29 -3.36
C ASP A 11 0.03 -0.07 -3.17
N LEU A 12 0.86 0.32 -4.13
CA LEU A 12 2.29 -0.01 -4.14
C LEU A 12 2.50 -1.52 -3.94
N LEU A 13 1.94 -2.33 -4.83
CA LEU A 13 1.96 -3.78 -4.71
C LEU A 13 3.34 -4.29 -4.27
N HIS A 14 3.40 -5.01 -3.16
CA HIS A 14 4.63 -5.48 -2.55
C HIS A 14 4.55 -6.98 -2.22
N TYR A 15 5.67 -7.55 -1.80
CA TYR A 15 5.78 -8.96 -1.47
C TYR A 15 4.69 -9.47 -0.51
N GLY A 16 4.29 -8.67 0.49
CA GLY A 16 3.19 -9.02 1.41
C GLY A 16 1.85 -9.23 0.70
N HIS A 17 1.53 -8.40 -0.30
CA HIS A 17 0.34 -8.58 -1.14
C HIS A 17 0.44 -9.85 -1.99
N ILE A 18 1.59 -10.08 -2.62
CA ILE A 18 1.81 -11.28 -3.45
C ILE A 18 1.62 -12.54 -2.61
N ARG A 19 2.22 -12.60 -1.41
CA ARG A 19 2.06 -13.74 -0.49
C ARG A 19 0.62 -13.96 -0.05
N LEU A 20 -0.13 -12.87 0.18
CA LEU A 20 -1.57 -12.95 0.48
C LEU A 20 -2.33 -13.57 -0.69
N LEU A 21 -2.08 -13.10 -1.92
CA LEU A 21 -2.74 -13.60 -3.12
C LEU A 21 -2.40 -15.08 -3.39
N GLU A 22 -1.14 -15.48 -3.26
CA GLU A 22 -0.72 -16.88 -3.41
C GLU A 22 -1.44 -17.80 -2.40
N ARG A 23 -1.51 -17.36 -1.14
CA ARG A 23 -2.16 -18.13 -0.07
C ARG A 23 -3.68 -18.15 -0.23
N ALA A 24 -4.28 -17.05 -0.73
CA ALA A 24 -5.68 -17.02 -1.09
C ALA A 24 -5.97 -17.99 -2.25
N LYS A 25 -5.13 -18.00 -3.29
CA LYS A 25 -5.25 -18.92 -4.42
C LYS A 25 -5.14 -20.38 -3.98
N ALA A 26 -4.29 -20.68 -3.02
CA ALA A 26 -4.11 -22.03 -2.47
C ALA A 26 -5.33 -22.57 -1.70
N LEU A 27 -6.32 -21.74 -1.38
CA LEU A 27 -7.55 -22.14 -0.72
C LEU A 27 -8.59 -22.75 -1.67
N GLY A 28 -8.42 -22.57 -3.00
CA GLY A 28 -9.37 -23.07 -3.98
C GLY A 28 -8.83 -23.12 -5.40
N ASP A 29 -9.73 -23.33 -6.34
CA ASP A 29 -9.38 -23.51 -7.76
C ASP A 29 -9.37 -22.17 -8.53
N TYR A 30 -10.21 -21.22 -8.12
CA TYR A 30 -10.45 -19.96 -8.81
C TYR A 30 -10.39 -18.79 -7.82
N LEU A 31 -9.48 -17.84 -8.07
CA LEU A 31 -9.29 -16.65 -7.21
C LEU A 31 -9.85 -15.40 -7.88
N ILE A 32 -10.80 -14.77 -7.20
CA ILE A 32 -11.34 -13.46 -7.52
C ILE A 32 -10.70 -12.42 -6.61
N VAL A 33 -10.17 -11.35 -7.20
CA VAL A 33 -9.53 -10.27 -6.45
C VAL A 33 -10.32 -8.98 -6.63
N GLY A 34 -10.92 -8.47 -5.55
CA GLY A 34 -11.58 -7.17 -5.51
C GLY A 34 -10.59 -6.06 -5.19
N VAL A 35 -10.41 -5.13 -6.12
CA VAL A 35 -9.59 -3.93 -5.92
C VAL A 35 -10.50 -2.76 -5.56
N THR A 36 -10.27 -2.09 -4.44
CA THR A 36 -11.11 -0.98 -3.99
C THR A 36 -10.95 0.24 -4.89
N SER A 37 -12.07 0.87 -5.25
CA SER A 37 -12.06 2.10 -6.05
C SER A 37 -11.46 3.28 -5.26
N ASP A 38 -10.94 4.28 -5.98
CA ASP A 38 -10.36 5.47 -5.37
C ASP A 38 -11.39 6.26 -4.53
N THR A 39 -12.65 6.27 -4.96
CA THR A 39 -13.74 6.91 -4.24
C THR A 39 -14.05 6.15 -2.96
N PHE A 40 -14.22 4.85 -3.04
CA PHE A 40 -14.53 4.01 -1.88
C PHE A 40 -13.39 3.99 -0.86
N ASP A 41 -12.12 3.99 -1.29
CA ASP A 41 -10.99 4.11 -0.38
C ASP A 41 -11.00 5.45 0.38
N ARG A 42 -11.33 6.56 -0.28
CA ARG A 42 -11.46 7.89 0.37
C ARG A 42 -12.61 7.91 1.38
N GLU A 43 -13.78 7.37 1.03
CA GLU A 43 -14.94 7.28 1.93
C GLU A 43 -14.64 6.49 3.20
N ARG A 44 -13.78 5.47 3.10
CA ARG A 44 -13.30 4.69 4.24
C ARG A 44 -12.13 5.31 4.99
N GLY A 45 -11.73 6.54 4.63
CA GLY A 45 -10.63 7.27 5.27
C GLY A 45 -9.23 6.90 4.78
N LYS A 46 -9.10 6.14 3.70
CA LYS A 46 -7.80 5.88 3.06
C LYS A 46 -7.45 7.00 2.07
N ILE A 47 -6.87 8.06 2.59
CA ILE A 47 -6.51 9.26 1.80
C ILE A 47 -5.09 9.22 1.23
N ASN A 48 -4.27 8.25 1.61
CA ASN A 48 -2.84 8.16 1.26
C ASN A 48 -2.55 7.14 0.14
N VAL A 49 -3.54 6.76 -0.64
CA VAL A 49 -3.35 5.88 -1.81
C VAL A 49 -2.59 6.66 -2.88
N GLN A 50 -1.48 6.13 -3.37
CA GLN A 50 -0.60 6.82 -4.31
C GLN A 50 -0.89 6.47 -5.76
N GLN A 51 -1.28 5.23 -6.02
CA GLN A 51 -1.56 4.74 -7.36
C GLN A 51 -3.05 4.84 -7.67
N SER A 52 -3.36 5.21 -8.91
CA SER A 52 -4.73 5.17 -9.41
C SER A 52 -5.30 3.75 -9.38
N LEU A 53 -6.62 3.63 -9.39
CA LEU A 53 -7.31 2.34 -9.47
C LEU A 53 -6.75 1.47 -10.62
N MET A 54 -6.54 2.04 -11.80
CA MET A 54 -6.07 1.29 -12.97
C MET A 54 -4.65 0.77 -12.79
N GLU A 55 -3.75 1.57 -12.22
CA GLU A 55 -2.38 1.12 -11.91
C GLU A 55 -2.38 -0.04 -10.92
N ARG A 56 -3.26 0.01 -9.91
CA ARG A 56 -3.40 -1.06 -8.90
C ARG A 56 -3.99 -2.33 -9.50
N VAL A 57 -5.00 -2.21 -10.36
CA VAL A 57 -5.59 -3.33 -11.11
C VAL A 57 -4.54 -4.00 -12.00
N GLU A 58 -3.75 -3.21 -12.76
CA GLU A 58 -2.70 -3.74 -13.62
C GLU A 58 -1.58 -4.41 -12.81
N ALA A 59 -1.21 -3.85 -11.66
CA ALA A 59 -0.22 -4.46 -10.78
C ALA A 59 -0.70 -5.84 -10.27
N VAL A 60 -1.97 -5.96 -9.87
CA VAL A 60 -2.57 -7.26 -9.49
C VAL A 60 -2.60 -8.20 -10.68
N ARG A 61 -3.03 -7.74 -11.86
CA ARG A 61 -3.08 -8.55 -13.10
C ARG A 61 -1.70 -9.08 -13.48
N ALA A 62 -0.68 -8.24 -13.38
CA ALA A 62 0.70 -8.60 -13.72
C ALA A 62 1.28 -9.71 -12.83
N THR A 63 0.71 -9.97 -11.65
CA THR A 63 1.14 -11.11 -10.82
C THR A 63 0.80 -12.46 -11.44
N GLY A 64 -0.22 -12.52 -12.29
CA GLY A 64 -0.74 -13.77 -12.87
C GLY A 64 -1.41 -14.73 -11.87
N ILE A 65 -1.65 -14.28 -10.62
CA ILE A 65 -2.21 -15.13 -9.55
C ILE A 65 -3.74 -15.09 -9.56
N ALA A 66 -4.34 -13.93 -9.83
CA ALA A 66 -5.78 -13.75 -9.91
C ALA A 66 -6.34 -14.32 -11.20
N ASP A 67 -7.42 -15.10 -11.12
CA ASP A 67 -8.17 -15.58 -12.29
C ASP A 67 -9.17 -14.51 -12.76
N GLU A 68 -9.71 -13.74 -11.83
CA GLU A 68 -10.64 -12.65 -12.10
C GLU A 68 -10.33 -11.45 -11.20
N ILE A 69 -10.48 -10.25 -11.74
CA ILE A 69 -10.33 -8.99 -10.99
C ILE A 69 -11.63 -8.21 -11.12
N ILE A 70 -12.16 -7.80 -9.98
CA ILE A 70 -13.37 -6.96 -9.88
C ILE A 70 -13.04 -5.67 -9.12
N ILE A 71 -13.92 -4.68 -9.21
CA ILE A 71 -13.76 -3.41 -8.50
C ILE A 71 -14.75 -3.35 -7.35
N GLU A 72 -14.28 -2.98 -6.17
CA GLU A 72 -15.12 -2.72 -5.00
C GLU A 72 -15.42 -1.21 -4.91
N GLU A 73 -16.70 -0.86 -4.98
CA GLU A 73 -17.14 0.53 -5.12
C GLU A 73 -18.01 1.02 -3.95
N TYR A 74 -18.60 0.10 -3.15
CA TYR A 74 -19.54 0.49 -2.09
C TYR A 74 -19.53 -0.47 -0.90
N GLU A 75 -19.99 0.05 0.23
CA GLU A 75 -20.18 -0.75 1.45
C GLU A 75 -21.28 -1.81 1.24
N GLY A 76 -20.98 -3.04 1.66
CA GLY A 76 -21.89 -4.18 1.48
C GLY A 76 -21.71 -4.97 0.19
N GLN A 77 -20.98 -4.46 -0.79
CA GLN A 77 -20.72 -5.14 -2.07
C GLN A 77 -20.20 -6.57 -1.91
N LYS A 78 -19.45 -6.85 -0.84
CA LYS A 78 -18.94 -8.20 -0.57
C LYS A 78 -20.03 -9.26 -0.52
N ILE A 79 -21.19 -8.93 0.07
CA ILE A 79 -22.34 -9.84 0.13
C ILE A 79 -22.92 -10.06 -1.28
N ASP A 80 -23.06 -8.98 -2.03
CA ASP A 80 -23.60 -9.04 -3.39
C ASP A 80 -22.69 -9.84 -4.32
N ASP A 81 -21.38 -9.64 -4.23
CA ASP A 81 -20.39 -10.36 -5.02
C ASP A 81 -20.32 -11.85 -4.64
N ILE A 82 -20.34 -12.17 -3.35
CA ILE A 82 -20.36 -13.56 -2.87
C ILE A 82 -21.56 -14.32 -3.47
N LYS A 83 -22.73 -13.70 -3.46
CA LYS A 83 -23.95 -14.31 -4.02
C LYS A 83 -23.92 -14.37 -5.55
N ARG A 84 -23.54 -13.28 -6.21
CA ARG A 84 -23.53 -13.14 -7.66
C ARG A 84 -22.52 -14.08 -8.33
N LEU A 85 -21.35 -14.24 -7.70
CA LEU A 85 -20.22 -15.01 -8.23
C LEU A 85 -20.19 -16.45 -7.69
N ASP A 86 -21.12 -16.80 -6.80
CA ASP A 86 -21.20 -18.12 -6.15
C ASP A 86 -19.87 -18.50 -5.48
N VAL A 87 -19.46 -17.66 -4.52
CA VAL A 87 -18.17 -17.75 -3.84
C VAL A 87 -18.24 -18.71 -2.65
N ASP A 88 -17.31 -19.66 -2.57
CA ASP A 88 -17.21 -20.62 -1.47
C ASP A 88 -16.43 -20.08 -0.27
N ILE A 89 -15.37 -19.29 -0.52
CA ILE A 89 -14.44 -18.81 0.50
C ILE A 89 -14.16 -17.35 0.32
N PHE A 90 -14.43 -16.56 1.39
CA PHE A 90 -13.93 -15.19 1.52
C PHE A 90 -12.66 -15.21 2.36
N THR A 91 -11.61 -14.52 1.93
CA THR A 91 -10.36 -14.46 2.69
C THR A 91 -9.73 -13.07 2.68
N VAL A 92 -9.13 -12.70 3.81
CA VAL A 92 -8.38 -11.45 4.01
C VAL A 92 -7.26 -11.68 5.04
N GLY A 93 -6.39 -10.69 5.20
CA GLY A 93 -5.35 -10.72 6.20
C GLY A 93 -5.90 -10.76 7.64
N SER A 94 -5.14 -11.34 8.56
CA SER A 94 -5.52 -11.50 9.97
C SER A 94 -5.70 -10.18 10.72
N ASP A 95 -5.21 -9.05 10.20
CA ASP A 95 -5.45 -7.71 10.74
C ASP A 95 -6.96 -7.36 10.78
N TRP A 96 -7.77 -8.06 9.98
CA TRP A 96 -9.21 -7.91 9.87
C TRP A 96 -10.01 -8.96 10.65
N ARG A 97 -9.33 -9.76 11.48
CA ARG A 97 -9.98 -10.86 12.21
C ARG A 97 -11.20 -10.38 13.00
N GLY A 98 -12.32 -11.07 12.80
CA GLY A 98 -13.61 -10.76 13.43
C GLY A 98 -14.46 -9.73 12.67
N LYS A 99 -13.87 -8.85 11.85
CA LYS A 99 -14.62 -7.79 11.16
C LYS A 99 -15.52 -8.29 10.04
N PHE A 100 -15.20 -9.44 9.47
CA PHE A 100 -15.95 -10.05 8.36
C PHE A 100 -16.67 -11.35 8.74
N ASP A 101 -16.78 -11.65 10.03
CA ASP A 101 -17.44 -12.88 10.51
C ASP A 101 -18.91 -12.97 10.10
N TYR A 102 -19.57 -11.82 9.86
CA TYR A 102 -20.93 -11.77 9.36
C TYR A 102 -21.09 -12.43 7.97
N LEU A 103 -20.00 -12.53 7.19
CA LEU A 103 -20.00 -13.21 5.89
C LEU A 103 -20.09 -14.73 6.01
N ASN A 104 -19.88 -15.32 7.21
CA ASN A 104 -20.09 -16.75 7.44
C ASN A 104 -21.55 -17.20 7.19
N ALA A 105 -22.49 -16.25 7.12
CA ALA A 105 -23.86 -16.55 6.69
C ALA A 105 -23.98 -16.89 5.20
N TYR A 106 -22.95 -16.57 4.41
CA TYR A 106 -22.98 -16.69 2.94
C TYR A 106 -21.88 -17.59 2.36
N CYS A 107 -20.69 -17.59 2.96
CA CYS A 107 -19.55 -18.40 2.54
C CYS A 107 -18.62 -18.68 3.71
N LYS A 108 -17.60 -19.50 3.53
CA LYS A 108 -16.58 -19.72 4.56
C LYS A 108 -15.65 -18.52 4.65
N VAL A 109 -15.44 -17.98 5.87
CA VAL A 109 -14.48 -16.89 6.12
C VAL A 109 -13.16 -17.45 6.63
N VAL A 110 -12.04 -17.07 5.99
CA VAL A 110 -10.69 -17.49 6.35
C VAL A 110 -9.81 -16.25 6.52
N TYR A 111 -9.13 -16.14 7.66
CA TYR A 111 -8.16 -15.08 7.92
C TYR A 111 -6.74 -15.62 7.75
N LEU A 112 -5.97 -15.00 6.86
CA LEU A 112 -4.59 -15.37 6.56
C LEU A 112 -3.62 -14.57 7.43
N ASP A 113 -2.66 -15.24 8.04
CA ASP A 113 -1.68 -14.56 8.89
C ASP A 113 -0.87 -13.55 8.08
N ARG A 114 -0.50 -12.45 8.73
CA ARG A 114 0.27 -11.39 8.10
C ARG A 114 1.68 -11.86 7.72
N THR A 115 2.13 -11.49 6.53
CA THR A 115 3.54 -11.59 6.16
C THR A 115 4.31 -10.48 6.88
N GLN A 116 5.28 -10.85 7.72
CA GLN A 116 6.06 -9.89 8.50
C GLN A 116 7.05 -9.11 7.61
N GLY A 117 7.38 -7.89 8.03
CA GLY A 117 8.46 -7.11 7.46
C GLY A 117 8.15 -6.32 6.20
N VAL A 118 6.88 -6.25 5.75
CA VAL A 118 6.50 -5.44 4.59
C VAL A 118 5.13 -4.81 4.77
N SER A 119 5.03 -3.51 4.57
CA SER A 119 3.74 -2.80 4.50
C SER A 119 3.78 -1.64 3.50
N SER A 120 2.65 -1.33 2.88
CA SER A 120 2.53 -0.14 2.01
C SER A 120 2.83 1.17 2.75
N THR A 121 2.65 1.20 4.07
CA THR A 121 2.97 2.36 4.90
C THR A 121 4.49 2.54 5.02
N GLU A 122 5.25 1.47 5.21
CA GLU A 122 6.72 1.50 5.23
C GLU A 122 7.25 1.94 3.87
N ILE A 123 6.77 1.35 2.78
CA ILE A 123 7.17 1.72 1.42
C ILE A 123 6.86 3.20 1.14
N ARG A 124 5.69 3.70 1.53
CA ARG A 124 5.35 5.12 1.37
C ARG A 124 6.27 6.04 2.16
N SER A 125 6.64 5.67 3.37
CA SER A 125 7.57 6.46 4.17
C SER A 125 8.97 6.51 3.57
N GLU A 126 9.46 5.38 3.07
CA GLU A 126 10.72 5.29 2.36
C GLU A 126 10.73 6.09 1.05
N GLN A 127 9.65 6.02 0.27
CA GLN A 127 9.51 6.78 -0.97
C GLN A 127 9.38 8.30 -0.71
N GLN A 128 8.74 8.70 0.39
CA GLN A 128 8.72 10.11 0.78
C GLN A 128 10.13 10.62 1.09
N VAL A 129 10.95 9.84 1.76
CA VAL A 129 12.35 10.17 2.01
C VAL A 129 13.15 10.31 0.71
N VAL A 130 12.91 9.41 -0.27
CA VAL A 130 13.59 9.44 -1.57
C VAL A 130 13.14 10.61 -2.46
N ARG A 131 11.87 11.01 -2.40
CA ARG A 131 11.35 12.17 -3.16
C ARG A 131 11.93 13.50 -2.74
N LEU A 132 12.57 13.54 -1.61
CA LEU A 132 13.23 14.70 -1.06
C LEU A 132 14.72 14.70 -1.36
N GLY A 133 15.10 13.94 -2.33
CA GLY A 133 16.44 13.96 -2.91
C GLY A 133 16.84 15.40 -3.29
N LEU A 134 18.07 15.73 -2.99
CA LEU A 134 18.70 16.99 -3.31
C LEU A 134 18.54 17.31 -4.80
N VAL A 135 17.80 18.35 -5.10
CA VAL A 135 17.71 18.89 -6.46
C VAL A 135 18.80 19.96 -6.60
N GLY A 136 19.91 19.55 -7.17
CA GLY A 136 21.00 20.47 -7.50
C GLY A 136 22.37 20.00 -7.00
N GLU A 137 23.41 20.38 -7.69
CA GLU A 137 24.81 20.20 -7.29
C GLU A 137 25.27 21.44 -6.51
N SER A 138 25.37 21.31 -5.21
CA SER A 138 25.93 22.35 -4.36
C SER A 138 26.80 21.72 -3.26
N PRO A 139 27.99 22.27 -2.99
CA PRO A 139 28.82 21.81 -1.87
C PRO A 139 28.08 21.87 -0.52
N ILE A 140 27.14 22.79 -0.38
CA ILE A 140 26.33 23.00 0.81
C ILE A 140 25.30 21.86 0.96
N LEU A 141 24.62 21.50 -0.12
CA LEU A 141 23.69 20.37 -0.14
C LEU A 141 24.43 19.06 0.20
N ASN A 142 25.62 18.85 -0.34
CA ASN A 142 26.46 17.69 -0.01
C ASN A 142 26.93 17.68 1.45
N LYS A 143 27.07 18.86 2.08
CA LYS A 143 27.38 18.95 3.51
C LYS A 143 26.17 18.60 4.37
N ILE A 144 25.01 19.17 4.04
CA ILE A 144 23.74 18.86 4.70
C ILE A 144 23.42 17.38 4.59
N GLU A 145 23.63 16.77 3.42
CA GLU A 145 23.46 15.33 3.20
C GLU A 145 24.39 14.51 4.12
N ARG A 146 25.65 14.85 4.19
CA ARG A 146 26.61 14.17 5.07
C ARG A 146 26.25 14.29 6.55
N GLU A 147 25.88 15.46 6.99
CA GLU A 147 25.48 15.68 8.38
C GLU A 147 24.19 14.97 8.73
N SER A 148 23.26 14.90 7.78
CA SER A 148 21.98 14.22 7.94
C SER A 148 22.12 12.70 8.03
N GLN A 149 23.16 12.11 7.45
CA GLN A 149 23.43 10.68 7.58
C GLN A 149 23.79 10.27 9.02
N TYR A 150 24.28 11.19 9.85
CA TYR A 150 24.57 10.94 11.26
C TYR A 150 23.35 11.05 12.18
N VAL A 151 22.26 11.61 11.69
CA VAL A 151 21.05 11.82 12.45
C VAL A 151 19.98 10.93 11.86
N ASN A 152 19.99 9.67 12.10
CA ASN A 152 18.90 8.79 11.69
C ASN A 152 18.21 9.28 10.40
N GLY A 153 18.19 8.53 9.31
CA GLY A 153 17.73 8.93 7.96
C GLY A 153 16.38 9.65 7.87
N PHE A 154 15.55 9.53 8.91
CA PHE A 154 14.28 10.25 9.01
C PHE A 154 14.47 11.77 9.26
N VAL A 155 15.44 12.14 10.06
CA VAL A 155 15.75 13.58 10.30
C VAL A 155 16.41 14.17 9.06
N ALA A 156 17.26 13.45 8.43
CA ALA A 156 17.82 13.81 7.14
C ALA A 156 16.73 14.07 6.11
N GLY A 157 15.80 13.14 5.97
CA GLY A 157 14.64 13.32 5.11
C GLY A 157 13.90 14.62 5.40
N LYS A 158 13.67 14.97 6.64
CA LYS A 158 13.00 16.21 7.03
C LYS A 158 13.77 17.47 6.65
N VAL A 159 15.08 17.44 6.78
CA VAL A 159 15.94 18.58 6.43
C VAL A 159 15.83 18.94 4.95
N PHE A 160 15.69 17.93 4.12
CA PHE A 160 15.61 18.12 2.65
C PHE A 160 14.18 18.30 2.16
N CYS A 161 13.20 18.00 3.00
CA CYS A 161 11.80 18.00 2.66
C CYS A 161 11.09 19.29 2.84
N LEU A 162 11.67 20.18 3.52
CA LEU A 162 10.87 21.23 4.16
C LEU A 162 10.52 22.29 3.18
N ASN A 163 10.53 22.43 2.07
CA ASN A 163 10.23 23.48 1.10
C ASN A 163 11.42 24.38 0.77
N ASP A 164 11.29 25.15 -0.27
CA ASP A 164 12.31 26.10 -0.73
C ASP A 164 12.66 27.14 0.34
N GLN A 165 11.72 27.51 1.20
CA GLN A 165 11.97 28.45 2.28
C GLN A 165 12.90 27.86 3.34
N TYR A 166 12.67 26.61 3.74
CA TYR A 166 13.55 25.93 4.68
C TYR A 166 14.95 25.70 4.10
N LEU A 167 15.02 25.35 2.82
CA LEU A 167 16.29 25.23 2.13
C LEU A 167 17.04 26.55 2.08
N SER A 168 16.36 27.67 1.78
CA SER A 168 16.99 28.98 1.74
C SER A 168 17.49 29.46 3.12
N GLU A 169 16.72 29.24 4.18
CA GLU A 169 17.10 29.57 5.54
C GLU A 169 18.28 28.74 6.07
N ASN A 170 18.28 27.44 5.74
CA ASN A 170 19.35 26.54 6.17
C ASN A 170 20.59 26.59 5.28
N LEU A 171 20.45 26.96 4.00
CA LEU A 171 21.56 27.30 3.14
C LEU A 171 22.40 28.42 3.74
N GLN A 172 21.78 29.51 4.19
CA GLN A 172 22.50 30.61 4.84
C GLN A 172 23.21 30.20 6.14
N ALA A 173 22.58 29.29 6.90
CA ALA A 173 23.20 28.75 8.11
C ALA A 173 24.38 27.82 7.78
N ALA A 174 24.24 26.99 6.76
CA ALA A 174 25.28 26.08 6.30
C ALA A 174 26.46 26.82 5.63
N GLU A 175 26.20 27.91 4.93
CA GLU A 175 27.25 28.78 4.36
C GLU A 175 28.09 29.43 5.44
N LYS A 176 27.47 29.87 6.56
CA LYS A 176 28.19 30.40 7.71
C LYS A 176 29.03 29.37 8.44
N GLN A 177 28.69 28.09 8.36
CA GLN A 177 29.46 27.00 8.96
C GLN A 177 30.53 26.46 8.04
N ALA A 178 30.44 26.70 6.73
CA ALA A 178 31.38 26.27 5.74
C ALA A 178 32.52 27.28 5.46
N ALA A 179 32.36 28.54 5.95
CA ALA A 179 33.35 29.59 5.87
C ALA A 179 34.24 29.61 7.13
#